data_4b2294943ec94e2df49c8c98e6c6a3be
#
_entry.id   4b2294943ec94e2df49c8c98e6c6a3be
#
_cell.length_a   1.000
_cell.length_b   1.000
_cell.length_c   1.000
_cell.angle_alpha   90.00
_cell.angle_beta   90.00
_cell.angle_gamma   90.00
#
_symmetry.space_group_name_H-M   'P 1'
#
loop_
_entity.id
_entity.type
_entity.pdbx_description
1 polymer ?
#
loop_
_entity_poly.entity_id
_entity_poly.type
_entity_poly.pdbx_seq_one_letter_code
_entity_poly.pdbx_strand_id
1 'polypeptide(L)'
;MTRIISGLAGGRRLRVPPTGTRPTSDRVREALFSALEARIDLEGCAVLDLFAGSGALGLEALSRGAEHVVLVESDAKAAAVIKANIGTVALPGATVRAAPVAAVVSGPSAREYDIVIADPPYAVTDEAVVSILTDLQANKWVGEGTIVVLERSSRSPETVWPQGYEPIKAKNYGEARIELATCYGLDS
;
A
#
# COMPACT_ATOMS: atom_id res chain seq x y z
N MET A 1 -4.28 -18.87 2.02
CA MET A 1 -4.49 -18.46 0.63
C MET A 1 -5.45 -17.29 0.60
N THR A 2 -5.19 -16.28 -0.18
CA THR A 2 -6.06 -15.10 -0.33
C THR A 2 -6.54 -15.00 -1.78
N ARG A 3 -7.41 -14.03 -2.08
CA ARG A 3 -7.96 -13.86 -3.42
C ARG A 3 -8.14 -12.38 -3.76
N ILE A 4 -8.18 -12.08 -5.04
CA ILE A 4 -8.67 -10.80 -5.53
C ILE A 4 -10.19 -10.74 -5.31
N ILE A 5 -10.67 -9.65 -4.71
CA ILE A 5 -12.08 -9.52 -4.36
C ILE A 5 -12.91 -9.08 -5.56
N SER A 6 -12.46 -8.05 -6.26
CA SER A 6 -13.25 -7.36 -7.26
C SER A 6 -12.41 -6.96 -8.48
N GLY A 7 -13.07 -6.47 -9.53
CA GLY A 7 -12.42 -5.97 -10.74
C GLY A 7 -12.15 -7.05 -11.77
N LEU A 8 -11.24 -6.75 -12.70
CA LEU A 8 -10.94 -7.60 -13.87
C LEU A 8 -10.40 -8.98 -13.50
N ALA A 9 -9.69 -9.10 -12.38
CA ALA A 9 -9.14 -10.36 -11.89
C ALA A 9 -9.90 -10.90 -10.66
N GLY A 10 -11.10 -10.41 -10.40
CA GLY A 10 -11.93 -10.82 -9.26
C GLY A 10 -12.09 -12.32 -9.15
N GLY A 11 -11.91 -12.87 -7.96
CA GLY A 11 -12.01 -14.29 -7.67
C GLY A 11 -10.72 -15.09 -7.85
N ARG A 12 -9.70 -14.54 -8.49
CA ARG A 12 -8.42 -15.24 -8.67
C ARG A 12 -7.71 -15.42 -7.35
N ARG A 13 -7.25 -16.63 -7.09
CA ARG A 13 -6.58 -16.99 -5.84
C ARG A 13 -5.11 -16.62 -5.90
N LEU A 14 -4.62 -16.03 -4.80
CA LEU A 14 -3.24 -15.62 -4.65
C LEU A 14 -2.54 -16.51 -3.63
N ARG A 15 -1.25 -16.72 -3.85
CA ARG A 15 -0.38 -17.40 -2.89
C ARG A 15 -0.05 -16.44 -1.74
N VAL A 16 0.23 -17.01 -0.57
CA VAL A 16 0.67 -16.29 0.63
C VAL A 16 2.06 -16.76 0.98
N PRO A 17 2.98 -15.88 1.38
CA PRO A 17 4.32 -16.30 1.83
C PRO A 17 4.24 -17.29 2.99
N PRO A 18 5.18 -18.23 3.10
CA PRO A 18 5.11 -19.31 4.08
C PRO A 18 5.27 -18.88 5.53
N THR A 19 5.85 -17.72 5.80
CA THR A 19 6.08 -17.23 7.17
C THR A 19 5.93 -15.71 7.26
N GLY A 20 5.46 -15.23 8.42
CA GLY A 20 5.64 -13.85 8.87
C GLY A 20 4.64 -12.82 8.39
N THR A 21 3.76 -13.14 7.47
CA THR A 21 2.73 -12.19 7.05
C THR A 21 1.36 -12.66 7.48
N ARG A 22 0.69 -11.80 8.23
CA ARG A 22 -0.73 -11.93 8.52
C ARG A 22 -1.48 -11.33 7.33
N PRO A 23 -2.19 -12.13 6.52
CA PRO A 23 -2.93 -11.56 5.40
C PRO A 23 -4.04 -10.66 5.93
N THR A 24 -4.17 -9.49 5.33
CA THR A 24 -5.30 -8.60 5.56
C THR A 24 -6.57 -9.34 5.15
N SER A 25 -7.57 -9.41 6.04
CA SER A 25 -8.81 -10.10 5.75
C SER A 25 -9.54 -9.50 4.55
N ASP A 26 -10.34 -10.29 3.87
CA ASP A 26 -11.18 -9.83 2.76
C ASP A 26 -12.06 -8.65 3.18
N ARG A 27 -12.61 -8.69 4.39
CA ARG A 27 -13.46 -7.62 4.94
C ARG A 27 -12.70 -6.30 5.08
N VAL A 28 -11.51 -6.34 5.65
CA VAL A 28 -10.68 -5.14 5.85
C VAL A 28 -10.24 -4.59 4.50
N ARG A 29 -9.82 -5.45 3.58
CA ARG A 29 -9.40 -5.06 2.25
C ARG A 29 -10.54 -4.44 1.45
N GLU A 30 -11.73 -5.01 1.51
CA GLU A 30 -12.92 -4.44 0.86
C GLU A 30 -13.28 -3.07 1.45
N ALA A 31 -13.24 -2.93 2.78
CA ALA A 31 -13.47 -1.65 3.44
C ALA A 31 -12.44 -0.59 3.04
N LEU A 32 -11.18 -0.98 2.94
CA LEU A 32 -10.09 -0.10 2.49
C LEU A 32 -10.36 0.42 1.08
N PHE A 33 -10.66 -0.47 0.14
CA PHE A 33 -10.91 -0.06 -1.25
C PHE A 33 -12.21 0.71 -1.41
N SER A 34 -13.24 0.41 -0.64
CA SER A 34 -14.47 1.22 -0.62
C SER A 34 -14.17 2.66 -0.16
N ALA A 35 -13.34 2.82 0.85
CA ALA A 35 -12.93 4.14 1.33
C ALA A 35 -12.09 4.90 0.28
N LEU A 36 -11.22 4.21 -0.44
CA LEU A 36 -10.43 4.78 -1.53
C LEU A 36 -11.33 5.22 -2.69
N GLU A 37 -12.19 4.33 -3.17
CA GLU A 37 -13.07 4.59 -4.32
C GLU A 37 -14.09 5.69 -4.06
N ALA A 38 -14.41 5.96 -2.80
CA ALA A 38 -15.24 7.11 -2.42
C ALA A 38 -14.52 8.46 -2.62
N ARG A 39 -13.20 8.45 -2.79
CA ARG A 39 -12.37 9.66 -2.87
C ARG A 39 -11.65 9.83 -4.19
N ILE A 40 -11.31 8.73 -4.86
CA ILE A 40 -10.52 8.75 -6.08
C ILE A 40 -11.00 7.64 -7.01
N ASP A 41 -10.99 7.92 -8.32
CA ASP A 41 -11.20 6.90 -9.33
C ASP A 41 -9.90 6.10 -9.47
N LEU A 42 -9.96 4.78 -9.27
CA LEU A 42 -8.80 3.90 -9.41
C LEU A 42 -8.35 3.74 -10.87
N GLU A 43 -9.24 3.97 -11.82
CA GLU A 43 -8.93 3.84 -13.24
C GLU A 43 -7.76 4.75 -13.63
N GLY A 44 -6.71 4.17 -14.16
CA GLY A 44 -5.52 4.89 -14.61
C GLY A 44 -4.55 5.34 -13.51
N CYS A 45 -4.83 5.01 -12.24
CA CYS A 45 -3.97 5.42 -11.13
C CYS A 45 -2.63 4.71 -11.11
N ALA A 46 -1.62 5.41 -10.57
CA ALA A 46 -0.34 4.85 -10.15
C ALA A 46 -0.39 4.57 -8.64
N VAL A 47 -0.08 3.34 -8.26
CA VAL A 47 -0.18 2.86 -6.87
C VAL A 47 1.17 2.32 -6.41
N LEU A 48 1.56 2.71 -5.20
CA LEU A 48 2.75 2.20 -4.52
C LEU A 48 2.30 1.37 -3.32
N ASP A 49 2.63 0.09 -3.33
CA ASP A 49 2.31 -0.84 -2.23
C ASP A 49 3.60 -1.12 -1.44
N LEU A 50 3.68 -0.53 -0.26
CA LEU A 50 4.82 -0.65 0.64
C LEU A 50 4.57 -1.78 1.65
N PHE A 51 5.60 -2.60 1.91
CA PHE A 51 5.50 -3.82 2.72
C PHE A 51 4.48 -4.79 2.10
N ALA A 52 4.66 -5.07 0.82
CA ALA A 52 3.62 -5.69 0.00
C ALA A 52 3.24 -7.14 0.38
N GLY A 53 4.11 -7.88 1.06
CA GLY A 53 3.81 -9.24 1.51
C GLY A 53 3.46 -10.18 0.36
N SER A 54 2.20 -10.60 0.26
CA SER A 54 1.70 -11.40 -0.86
C SER A 54 1.43 -10.58 -2.12
N GLY A 55 1.39 -9.25 -1.99
CA GLY A 55 0.99 -8.34 -3.05
C GLY A 55 -0.53 -8.16 -3.18
N ALA A 56 -1.32 -8.68 -2.24
CA ALA A 56 -2.78 -8.68 -2.35
C ALA A 56 -3.37 -7.27 -2.49
N LEU A 57 -2.86 -6.28 -1.76
CA LEU A 57 -3.38 -4.91 -1.82
C LEU A 57 -3.06 -4.23 -3.15
N GLY A 58 -1.82 -4.26 -3.59
CA GLY A 58 -1.41 -3.67 -4.86
C GLY A 58 -2.07 -4.36 -6.05
N LEU A 59 -2.19 -5.68 -6.03
CA LEU A 59 -2.85 -6.45 -7.08
C LEU A 59 -4.36 -6.25 -7.08
N GLU A 60 -4.98 -6.00 -5.93
CA GLU A 60 -6.37 -5.60 -5.86
C GLU A 60 -6.58 -4.24 -6.55
N ALA A 61 -5.69 -3.28 -6.32
CA ALA A 61 -5.73 -1.99 -7.00
C ALA A 61 -5.62 -2.15 -8.52
N LEU A 62 -4.70 -3.00 -8.98
CA LEU A 62 -4.53 -3.31 -10.40
C LEU A 62 -5.82 -3.90 -11.00
N SER A 63 -6.44 -4.84 -10.30
CA SER A 63 -7.69 -5.48 -10.71
C SER A 63 -8.85 -4.48 -10.83
N ARG A 64 -8.83 -3.43 -10.00
CA ARG A 64 -9.88 -2.39 -9.96
C ARG A 64 -9.62 -1.21 -10.91
N GLY A 65 -8.56 -1.27 -11.72
CA GLY A 65 -8.33 -0.31 -12.79
C GLY A 65 -7.02 0.48 -12.72
N ALA A 66 -6.22 0.33 -11.67
CA ALA A 66 -4.91 0.97 -11.60
C ALA A 66 -4.05 0.56 -12.79
N GLU A 67 -3.32 1.50 -13.36
CA GLU A 67 -2.52 1.30 -14.57
C GLU A 67 -1.08 0.90 -14.24
N HIS A 68 -0.56 1.40 -13.13
CA HIS A 68 0.83 1.21 -12.73
C HIS A 68 0.90 0.91 -11.25
N VAL A 69 1.43 -0.24 -10.88
CA VAL A 69 1.55 -0.67 -9.48
C VAL A 69 2.98 -1.13 -9.23
N VAL A 70 3.64 -0.51 -8.25
CA VAL A 70 4.93 -0.96 -7.75
C VAL A 70 4.74 -1.54 -6.37
N LEU A 71 5.21 -2.78 -6.20
CA LEU A 71 5.10 -3.53 -4.95
C LEU A 71 6.51 -3.67 -4.36
N VAL A 72 6.71 -3.09 -3.18
CA VAL A 72 8.00 -3.09 -2.49
C VAL A 72 7.95 -4.11 -1.36
N GLU A 73 8.88 -5.06 -1.40
CA GLU A 73 8.97 -6.13 -0.41
C GLU A 73 10.44 -6.50 -0.18
N SER A 74 10.86 -6.53 1.08
CA SER A 74 12.25 -6.81 1.44
C SER A 74 12.58 -8.30 1.51
N ASP A 75 11.60 -9.15 1.86
CA ASP A 75 11.83 -10.59 1.96
C ASP A 75 11.85 -11.23 0.57
N ALA A 76 12.96 -11.91 0.25
CA ALA A 76 13.16 -12.54 -1.06
C ALA A 76 12.10 -13.60 -1.39
N LYS A 77 11.67 -14.37 -0.40
CA LYS A 77 10.63 -15.39 -0.58
C LYS A 77 9.28 -14.76 -0.85
N ALA A 78 8.93 -13.73 -0.11
CA ALA A 78 7.70 -12.99 -0.34
C ALA A 78 7.71 -12.28 -1.70
N ALA A 79 8.83 -11.68 -2.10
CA ALA A 79 8.97 -11.07 -3.43
C ALA A 79 8.76 -12.10 -4.56
N ALA A 80 9.26 -13.33 -4.39
CA ALA A 80 9.03 -14.41 -5.35
C ALA A 80 7.54 -14.79 -5.41
N VAL A 81 6.85 -14.82 -4.28
CA VAL A 81 5.39 -15.05 -4.22
C VAL A 81 4.64 -13.95 -4.96
N ILE A 82 5.03 -12.68 -4.78
CA ILE A 82 4.41 -11.57 -5.52
C ILE A 82 4.57 -11.74 -7.02
N LYS A 83 5.75 -12.12 -7.50
CA LYS A 83 5.98 -12.38 -8.93
C LYS A 83 5.06 -13.47 -9.47
N ALA A 84 4.88 -14.56 -8.72
CA ALA A 84 3.94 -15.62 -9.08
C ALA A 84 2.51 -15.10 -9.12
N ASN A 85 2.12 -14.28 -8.15
CA ASN A 85 0.78 -13.69 -8.07
C ASN A 85 0.52 -12.70 -9.20
N ILE A 86 1.50 -11.93 -9.63
CA ILE A 86 1.41 -11.07 -10.82
C ILE A 86 1.07 -11.93 -12.05
N GLY A 87 1.73 -13.05 -12.21
CA GLY A 87 1.43 -13.99 -13.29
C GLY A 87 0.01 -14.55 -13.23
N THR A 88 -0.47 -14.85 -12.03
CA THR A 88 -1.85 -15.35 -11.81
C THR A 88 -2.90 -14.29 -12.15
N VAL A 89 -2.65 -13.04 -11.75
CA VAL A 89 -3.56 -11.92 -12.07
C VAL A 89 -3.60 -11.63 -13.56
N ALA A 90 -2.47 -11.82 -14.24
CA ALA A 90 -2.33 -11.72 -15.70
C ALA A 90 -2.79 -10.37 -16.28
N LEU A 91 -2.60 -9.28 -15.53
CA LEU A 91 -2.85 -7.91 -15.98
C LEU A 91 -1.50 -7.17 -16.10
N PRO A 92 -1.35 -6.28 -17.08
CA PRO A 92 -0.13 -5.49 -17.20
C PRO A 92 -0.05 -4.39 -16.14
N GLY A 93 1.15 -3.91 -15.85
CA GLY A 93 1.37 -2.72 -15.04
C GLY A 93 1.95 -2.95 -13.65
N ALA A 94 2.06 -4.19 -13.18
CA ALA A 94 2.65 -4.49 -11.87
C ALA A 94 4.14 -4.83 -11.95
N THR A 95 4.92 -4.27 -11.02
CA THR A 95 6.35 -4.54 -10.89
C THR A 95 6.71 -4.75 -9.43
N VAL A 96 7.54 -5.75 -9.16
CA VAL A 96 8.08 -6.00 -7.82
C VAL A 96 9.42 -5.30 -7.66
N ARG A 97 9.61 -4.67 -6.52
CA ARG A 97 10.91 -4.12 -6.12
C ARG A 97 11.35 -4.82 -4.83
N ALA A 98 12.27 -5.75 -4.97
CA ALA A 98 12.78 -6.57 -3.86
C ALA A 98 13.86 -5.79 -3.10
N ALA A 99 13.44 -4.96 -2.15
CA ALA A 99 14.32 -4.11 -1.36
C ALA A 99 13.59 -3.66 -0.08
N PRO A 100 14.34 -3.22 0.95
CA PRO A 100 13.73 -2.60 2.13
C PRO A 100 12.99 -1.31 1.76
N VAL A 101 11.81 -1.11 2.31
CA VAL A 101 10.99 0.09 2.06
C VAL A 101 11.78 1.37 2.36
N ALA A 102 12.44 1.44 3.52
CA ALA A 102 13.23 2.61 3.90
C ALA A 102 14.32 2.95 2.88
N ALA A 103 14.97 1.94 2.31
CA ALA A 103 15.99 2.14 1.28
C ALA A 103 15.39 2.67 -0.03
N VAL A 104 14.23 2.15 -0.41
CA VAL A 104 13.55 2.58 -1.65
C VAL A 104 13.10 4.04 -1.53
N VAL A 105 12.40 4.40 -0.47
CA VAL A 105 11.80 5.75 -0.34
C VAL A 105 12.84 6.82 0.00
N SER A 106 14.02 6.44 0.49
CA SER A 106 15.12 7.37 0.71
C SER A 106 15.79 7.85 -0.59
N GLY A 107 15.55 7.15 -1.70
CA GLY A 107 15.99 7.56 -3.03
C GLY A 107 14.90 8.33 -3.78
N PRO A 108 15.27 9.01 -4.88
CA PRO A 108 14.31 9.79 -5.65
C PRO A 108 13.35 8.90 -6.43
N SER A 109 12.11 9.33 -6.55
CA SER A 109 11.11 8.67 -7.39
C SER A 109 11.12 9.26 -8.80
N ALA A 110 10.90 8.41 -9.79
CA ALA A 110 10.72 8.83 -11.18
C ALA A 110 9.34 9.44 -11.43
N ARG A 111 8.40 9.26 -10.52
CA ARG A 111 7.02 9.76 -10.64
C ARG A 111 6.38 9.95 -9.27
N GLU A 112 5.35 10.77 -9.23
CA GLU A 112 4.46 10.85 -8.09
C GLU A 112 3.37 9.80 -8.23
N TYR A 113 3.01 9.14 -7.11
CA TYR A 113 1.96 8.14 -7.06
C TYR A 113 0.64 8.77 -6.62
N ASP A 114 -0.46 8.27 -7.15
CA ASP A 114 -1.79 8.74 -6.77
C ASP A 114 -2.25 8.15 -5.45
N ILE A 115 -1.81 6.92 -5.17
CA ILE A 115 -2.14 6.19 -3.96
C ILE A 115 -0.89 5.50 -3.43
N VAL A 116 -0.67 5.61 -2.13
CA VAL A 116 0.32 4.82 -1.40
C VAL A 116 -0.41 3.98 -0.36
N ILE A 117 -0.18 2.68 -0.37
CA ILE A 117 -0.72 1.76 0.62
C ILE A 117 0.45 1.18 1.41
N ALA A 118 0.39 1.24 2.72
CA ALA A 118 1.44 0.70 3.57
C ALA A 118 0.84 -0.12 4.72
N ASP A 119 1.27 -1.37 4.80
CA ASP A 119 0.93 -2.30 5.88
C ASP A 119 2.21 -2.80 6.56
N PRO A 120 2.87 -1.95 7.37
CA PRO A 120 4.13 -2.31 8.00
C PRO A 120 3.94 -3.44 9.02
N PRO A 121 4.87 -4.41 9.09
CA PRO A 121 4.84 -5.40 10.15
C PRO A 121 5.03 -4.76 11.53
N TYR A 122 4.62 -5.46 12.58
CA TYR A 122 4.66 -4.94 13.96
C TYR A 122 6.07 -4.52 14.42
N ALA A 123 7.12 -5.12 13.86
CA ALA A 123 8.51 -4.77 14.17
C ALA A 123 8.90 -3.36 13.69
N VAL A 124 8.17 -2.79 12.75
CA VAL A 124 8.41 -1.43 12.26
C VAL A 124 7.82 -0.44 13.25
N THR A 125 8.68 0.37 13.86
CA THR A 125 8.28 1.33 14.90
C THR A 125 7.46 2.49 14.32
N ASP A 126 6.72 3.17 15.20
CA ASP A 126 5.95 4.36 14.79
C ASP A 126 6.88 5.45 14.25
N GLU A 127 8.07 5.63 14.84
CA GLU A 127 9.09 6.56 14.37
C GLU A 127 9.59 6.21 12.96
N ALA A 128 9.77 4.92 12.69
CA ALA A 128 10.18 4.46 11.35
C ALA A 128 9.08 4.73 10.31
N VAL A 129 7.82 4.57 10.68
CA VAL A 129 6.68 4.91 9.82
C VAL A 129 6.67 6.40 9.50
N VAL A 130 6.84 7.26 10.49
CA VAL A 130 6.92 8.72 10.29
C VAL A 130 8.08 9.09 9.38
N SER A 131 9.24 8.45 9.56
CA SER A 131 10.40 8.66 8.69
C SER A 131 10.11 8.29 7.23
N ILE A 132 9.43 7.18 7.00
CA ILE A 132 9.01 6.75 5.66
C ILE A 132 8.06 7.79 5.04
N LEU A 133 7.07 8.26 5.79
CA LEU A 133 6.13 9.28 5.32
C LEU A 133 6.84 10.59 4.96
N THR A 134 7.83 10.98 5.74
CA THR A 134 8.66 12.17 5.46
C THR A 134 9.46 11.99 4.18
N ASP A 135 10.10 10.84 4.01
CA ASP A 135 10.90 10.53 2.81
C ASP A 135 10.04 10.45 1.54
N LEU A 136 8.81 9.95 1.65
CA LEU A 136 7.88 9.93 0.52
C LEU A 136 7.65 11.33 -0.06
N GLN A 137 7.52 12.33 0.80
CA GLN A 137 7.37 13.74 0.37
C GLN A 137 8.68 14.32 -0.15
N ALA A 138 9.74 14.16 0.63
CA ALA A 138 11.05 14.75 0.30
C ALA A 138 11.58 14.27 -1.05
N ASN A 139 11.33 13.00 -1.39
CA ASN A 139 11.87 12.33 -2.58
C ASN A 139 10.86 12.19 -3.72
N LYS A 140 9.75 12.91 -3.65
CA LYS A 140 8.76 13.03 -4.73
C LYS A 140 8.05 11.72 -5.11
N TRP A 141 7.86 10.82 -4.13
CA TRP A 141 7.00 9.65 -4.26
C TRP A 141 5.53 10.02 -4.20
N VAL A 142 5.21 11.05 -3.42
CA VAL A 142 3.86 11.60 -3.28
C VAL A 142 3.84 13.06 -3.70
N GLY A 143 2.69 13.53 -4.14
CA GLY A 143 2.45 14.92 -4.51
C GLY A 143 1.09 15.39 -4.01
N GLU A 144 0.71 16.58 -4.41
CA GLU A 144 -0.59 17.15 -4.04
C GLU A 144 -1.72 16.23 -4.51
N GLY A 145 -2.61 15.89 -3.58
CA GLY A 145 -3.76 15.02 -3.85
C GLY A 145 -3.49 13.53 -3.68
N THR A 146 -2.24 13.10 -3.46
CA THR A 146 -1.95 11.69 -3.16
C THR A 146 -2.67 11.26 -1.90
N ILE A 147 -3.34 10.11 -1.96
CA ILE A 147 -3.95 9.49 -0.78
C ILE A 147 -3.00 8.43 -0.25
N VAL A 148 -2.69 8.52 1.04
CA VAL A 148 -1.90 7.51 1.75
C VAL A 148 -2.83 6.72 2.65
N VAL A 149 -2.76 5.39 2.51
CA VAL A 149 -3.49 4.44 3.35
C VAL A 149 -2.49 3.70 4.20
N LEU A 150 -2.69 3.73 5.50
CA LEU A 150 -1.79 3.11 6.46
C LEU A 150 -2.58 2.14 7.34
N GLU A 151 -2.16 0.88 7.40
CA GLU A 151 -2.68 -0.11 8.32
C GLU A 151 -1.76 -0.21 9.53
N ARG A 152 -2.34 -0.08 10.71
CA ARG A 152 -1.64 -0.24 11.99
C ARG A 152 -2.45 -1.13 12.92
N SER A 153 -1.81 -1.58 14.00
CA SER A 153 -2.55 -2.26 15.09
C SER A 153 -3.50 -1.27 15.75
N SER A 154 -4.73 -1.70 16.03
CA SER A 154 -5.70 -0.89 16.78
C SER A 154 -5.22 -0.55 18.20
N ARG A 155 -4.24 -1.29 18.71
CA ARG A 155 -3.61 -1.06 20.03
C ARG A 155 -2.47 -0.06 19.99
N SER A 156 -1.96 0.28 18.81
CA SER A 156 -0.91 1.27 18.66
C SER A 156 -1.48 2.69 18.74
N PRO A 157 -0.66 3.69 19.12
CA PRO A 157 -1.09 5.09 19.04
C PRO A 157 -1.45 5.47 17.62
N GLU A 158 -2.37 6.42 17.47
CA GLU A 158 -2.65 7.00 16.15
C GLU A 158 -1.40 7.62 15.56
N THR A 159 -1.28 7.52 14.23
CA THR A 159 -0.12 8.05 13.52
C THR A 159 -0.02 9.55 13.68
N VAL A 160 1.18 10.04 14.03
CA VAL A 160 1.51 11.45 14.02
C VAL A 160 1.97 11.79 12.60
N TRP A 161 1.05 12.27 11.78
CA TRP A 161 1.34 12.57 10.38
C TRP A 161 2.32 13.74 10.27
N PRO A 162 3.38 13.61 9.46
CA PRO A 162 4.30 14.73 9.22
C PRO A 162 3.60 15.91 8.54
N GLN A 163 4.25 17.07 8.58
CA GLN A 163 3.80 18.23 7.80
C GLN A 163 3.65 17.85 6.32
N GLY A 164 2.59 18.34 5.69
CA GLY A 164 2.26 18.03 4.30
C GLY A 164 1.21 16.95 4.14
N TYR A 165 0.82 16.28 5.23
CA TYR A 165 -0.28 15.31 5.25
C TYR A 165 -1.43 15.84 6.11
N GLU A 166 -2.64 15.64 5.62
CA GLU A 166 -3.86 15.92 6.37
C GLU A 166 -4.61 14.61 6.61
N PRO A 167 -4.80 14.18 7.86
CA PRO A 167 -5.57 12.97 8.15
C PRO A 167 -7.04 13.18 7.76
N ILE A 168 -7.61 12.19 7.06
CA ILE A 168 -8.99 12.22 6.58
C ILE A 168 -9.87 11.32 7.41
N LYS A 169 -9.35 10.13 7.76
CA LYS A 169 -10.13 9.06 8.36
C LYS A 169 -9.24 8.11 9.13
N ALA A 170 -9.76 7.64 10.28
CA ALA A 170 -9.20 6.50 10.99
C ALA A 170 -10.36 5.63 11.47
N LYS A 171 -10.30 4.32 11.22
CA LYS A 171 -11.33 3.38 11.63
C LYS A 171 -10.73 2.04 12.02
N ASN A 172 -11.22 1.48 13.14
CA ASN A 172 -10.82 0.17 13.59
C ASN A 172 -11.69 -0.93 12.96
N TYR A 173 -11.01 -2.00 12.53
CA TYR A 173 -11.61 -3.24 12.05
C TYR A 173 -10.97 -4.38 12.85
N GLY A 174 -11.59 -4.72 14.00
CA GLY A 174 -10.99 -5.70 14.92
C GLY A 174 -9.64 -5.21 15.44
N GLU A 175 -8.58 -5.96 15.20
CA GLU A 175 -7.23 -5.64 15.65
C GLU A 175 -6.47 -4.70 14.70
N ALA A 176 -7.05 -4.37 13.55
CA ALA A 176 -6.46 -3.48 12.57
C ALA A 176 -7.10 -2.10 12.60
N ARG A 177 -6.29 -1.06 12.46
CA ARG A 177 -6.75 0.31 12.23
C ARG A 177 -6.32 0.75 10.85
N ILE A 178 -7.26 1.21 10.05
CA ILE A 178 -7.01 1.81 8.75
C ILE A 178 -7.06 3.32 8.88
N GLU A 179 -5.96 3.98 8.52
CA GLU A 179 -5.83 5.43 8.53
C GLU A 179 -5.62 5.94 7.11
N LEU A 180 -6.36 6.97 6.73
CA LEU A 180 -6.19 7.65 5.46
C LEU A 180 -5.75 9.09 5.69
N ALA A 181 -4.83 9.56 4.86
CA ALA A 181 -4.46 10.97 4.81
C ALA A 181 -4.28 11.43 3.36
N THR A 182 -4.53 12.69 3.12
CA THR A 182 -4.25 13.33 1.83
C THR A 182 -2.96 14.12 1.93
N CYS A 183 -2.10 13.98 0.94
CA CYS A 183 -0.92 14.83 0.80
C CYS A 183 -1.33 16.15 0.15
N TYR A 184 -0.98 17.27 0.78
CA TYR A 184 -1.18 18.62 0.20
C TYR A 184 0.14 19.27 -0.21
N GLY A 185 1.25 18.54 -0.06
CA GLY A 185 2.59 19.00 -0.40
C GLY A 185 3.21 19.88 0.68
N LEU A 186 4.51 20.06 0.54
CA LEU A 186 5.23 21.05 1.34
C LEU A 186 5.25 22.33 0.52
N ASP A 187 4.87 23.44 1.15
CA ASP A 187 5.03 24.75 0.52
C ASP A 187 6.50 24.96 0.17
N SER A 188 6.74 25.30 -1.06
CA SER A 188 8.07 25.55 -1.59
C SER A 188 8.66 26.84 -1.02
#